data_1b249c393aacad438a7381982afe2221
#
_entry.id   1b249c393aacad438a7381982afe2221
#
_cell.length_a   1.000
_cell.length_b   1.000
_cell.length_c   1.000
_cell.angle_alpha   90.00
_cell.angle_beta   90.00
_cell.angle_gamma   90.00
#
_symmetry.space_group_name_H-M   'P 1'
#
loop_
_entity.id
_entity.type
_entity.pdbx_description
1 polymer ?
#
loop_
_entity_poly.entity_id
_entity_poly.type
_entity_poly.pdbx_seq_one_letter_code
_entity_poly.pdbx_strand_id
1 'polypeptide(L)'
;MRRRELLAALATQPLVVPLLDRLAAVAAIPPGRGSSRVRPGDPDWPSPAEWDGLRQRVGGRLIAVESPLQPCREAPIGEACRTLFRELKNPYYIGDEVGLTQTTGWVDAWTLEQSVFAVAAESAADVAAAVDFAREHNLRLVVRGGGHSYLGTSNSRDSLLIWTRRMAGIELHDAFVPADTNAAPLPAVTVGPGAVWGHVYNAVTTKGARLVQGGGCLTVGVAGLVLGGGFGSYSRLYGTAAASLLQAEIVTADGAVQIANAATNPDLFWR
;
A
#
# COMPACT_ATOMS: atom_id res chain seq x y z
N MET A 1 -41.17 -15.61 -8.89
CA MET A 1 -40.75 -14.84 -10.08
C MET A 1 -39.36 -15.30 -10.48
N ARG A 2 -39.16 -15.80 -11.72
CA ARG A 2 -37.84 -16.27 -12.18
C ARG A 2 -36.98 -15.05 -12.59
N ARG A 3 -35.69 -15.13 -12.39
CA ARG A 3 -34.74 -14.02 -12.70
C ARG A 3 -34.90 -13.43 -14.10
N ARG A 4 -35.31 -14.25 -15.08
CA ARG A 4 -35.60 -13.80 -16.46
C ARG A 4 -36.85 -12.94 -16.56
N GLU A 5 -37.86 -13.21 -15.76
CA GLU A 5 -39.13 -12.44 -15.72
C GLU A 5 -38.94 -11.08 -15.07
N LEU A 6 -38.02 -10.97 -14.05
CA LEU A 6 -37.62 -9.70 -13.45
C LEU A 6 -36.87 -8.81 -14.43
N LEU A 7 -35.94 -9.37 -15.21
CA LEU A 7 -35.19 -8.63 -16.21
C LEU A 7 -36.06 -8.16 -17.38
N ALA A 8 -37.03 -8.97 -17.82
CA ALA A 8 -38.00 -8.58 -18.85
C ALA A 8 -38.93 -7.47 -18.36
N ALA A 9 -39.37 -7.52 -17.10
CA ALA A 9 -40.24 -6.49 -16.51
C ALA A 9 -39.51 -5.14 -16.34
N LEU A 10 -38.18 -5.16 -16.06
CA LEU A 10 -37.37 -3.96 -15.95
C LEU A 10 -37.09 -3.31 -17.35
N ALA A 11 -37.00 -4.12 -18.41
CA ALA A 11 -36.74 -3.63 -19.77
C ALA A 11 -37.96 -2.93 -20.42
N THR A 12 -39.16 -3.11 -19.86
CA THR A 12 -40.43 -2.55 -20.41
C THR A 12 -40.93 -1.32 -19.67
N GLN A 13 -40.21 -0.85 -18.65
CA GLN A 13 -40.63 0.33 -17.86
C GLN A 13 -40.11 1.63 -18.50
N PRO A 14 -40.96 2.64 -18.72
CA PRO A 14 -40.53 3.95 -19.30
C PRO A 14 -39.53 4.72 -18.44
N LEU A 15 -39.29 4.30 -17.21
CA LEU A 15 -38.28 4.88 -16.29
C LEU A 15 -36.83 4.39 -16.56
N VAL A 16 -36.65 3.31 -17.34
CA VAL A 16 -35.31 2.75 -17.63
C VAL A 16 -34.58 3.57 -18.67
N VAL A 17 -35.29 4.17 -19.63
CA VAL A 17 -34.70 4.97 -20.71
C VAL A 17 -34.01 6.25 -20.16
N PRO A 18 -34.64 7.07 -19.29
CA PRO A 18 -33.96 8.22 -18.71
C PRO A 18 -32.81 7.84 -17.77
N LEU A 19 -32.83 6.65 -17.18
CA LEU A 19 -31.75 6.17 -16.34
C LEU A 19 -30.53 5.76 -17.16
N LEU A 20 -30.73 5.12 -18.30
CA LEU A 20 -29.68 4.74 -19.23
C LEU A 20 -29.06 5.98 -19.89
N ASP A 21 -29.85 7.00 -20.25
CA ASP A 21 -29.34 8.27 -20.74
C ASP A 21 -28.51 9.03 -19.69
N ARG A 22 -28.91 8.96 -18.42
CA ARG A 22 -28.10 9.53 -17.32
C ARG A 22 -26.81 8.74 -17.06
N LEU A 23 -26.84 7.42 -17.22
CA LEU A 23 -25.63 6.60 -17.12
C LEU A 23 -24.69 6.82 -18.32
N ALA A 24 -25.23 7.00 -19.53
CA ALA A 24 -24.45 7.38 -20.70
C ALA A 24 -23.85 8.79 -20.57
N ALA A 25 -24.59 9.74 -19.99
CA ALA A 25 -24.09 11.09 -19.71
C ALA A 25 -23.00 11.12 -18.62
N VAL A 26 -23.02 10.18 -17.66
CA VAL A 26 -21.92 10.02 -16.67
C VAL A 26 -20.67 9.42 -17.33
N ALA A 27 -20.85 8.53 -18.32
CA ALA A 27 -19.73 7.99 -19.11
C ALA A 27 -19.09 9.02 -20.06
N ALA A 28 -19.76 10.12 -20.32
CA ALA A 28 -19.28 11.23 -21.17
C ALA A 28 -18.69 12.40 -20.37
N ILE A 29 -18.27 12.21 -19.10
CA ILE A 29 -17.39 13.17 -18.43
C ILE A 29 -16.09 13.16 -19.25
N PRO A 30 -15.75 14.27 -19.97
CA PRO A 30 -14.46 14.34 -20.64
C PRO A 30 -13.41 14.09 -19.55
N PRO A 31 -12.35 13.31 -19.83
CA PRO A 31 -11.26 13.17 -18.90
C PRO A 31 -10.88 14.61 -18.53
N GLY A 32 -11.19 15.00 -17.30
CA GLY A 32 -10.73 16.27 -16.80
C GLY A 32 -9.26 16.35 -17.14
N ARG A 33 -8.77 17.49 -17.60
CA ARG A 33 -7.33 17.73 -17.71
C ARG A 33 -6.74 17.61 -16.31
N GLY A 34 -6.67 16.38 -15.80
CA GLY A 34 -5.83 16.04 -14.68
C GLY A 34 -4.44 16.44 -15.10
N SER A 35 -3.78 17.30 -14.35
CA SER A 35 -2.39 17.65 -14.60
C SER A 35 -1.65 16.33 -14.79
N SER A 36 -1.15 16.06 -16.01
CA SER A 36 -0.42 14.85 -16.26
C SER A 36 0.77 14.83 -15.32
N ARG A 37 0.98 13.71 -14.61
CA ARG A 37 2.16 13.56 -13.78
C ARG A 37 3.40 13.61 -14.65
N VAL A 38 4.44 14.25 -14.15
CA VAL A 38 5.75 14.30 -14.80
C VAL A 38 6.34 12.90 -14.90
N ARG A 39 6.93 12.57 -16.05
CA ARG A 39 7.46 11.23 -16.39
C ARG A 39 8.92 11.32 -16.82
N PRO A 40 9.67 10.21 -16.76
CA PRO A 40 11.01 10.15 -17.35
C PRO A 40 11.01 10.61 -18.82
N GLY A 41 11.88 11.57 -19.12
CA GLY A 41 11.98 12.18 -20.46
C GLY A 41 11.22 13.48 -20.63
N ASP A 42 10.31 13.84 -19.70
CA ASP A 42 9.68 15.16 -19.71
C ASP A 42 10.71 16.24 -19.29
N PRO A 43 10.58 17.48 -19.80
CA PRO A 43 11.48 18.58 -19.43
C PRO A 43 11.53 18.87 -17.93
N ASP A 44 10.40 18.66 -17.23
CA ASP A 44 10.25 18.91 -15.80
C ASP A 44 10.62 17.68 -14.94
N TRP A 45 11.17 16.60 -15.55
CA TRP A 45 11.65 15.45 -14.79
C TRP A 45 12.84 15.88 -13.91
N PRO A 46 12.85 15.51 -12.61
CA PRO A 46 13.92 15.93 -11.71
C PRO A 46 15.31 15.60 -12.25
N SER A 47 16.20 16.58 -12.19
CA SER A 47 17.59 16.44 -12.56
C SER A 47 18.34 15.45 -11.65
N PRO A 48 19.49 14.93 -12.06
CA PRO A 48 20.32 14.09 -11.19
C PRO A 48 20.66 14.75 -9.86
N ALA A 49 20.89 16.07 -9.84
CA ALA A 49 21.20 16.82 -8.61
C ALA A 49 20.01 16.87 -7.63
N GLU A 50 18.78 17.00 -8.15
CA GLU A 50 17.55 16.97 -7.33
C GLU A 50 17.32 15.58 -6.74
N TRP A 51 17.51 14.51 -7.51
CA TRP A 51 17.48 13.14 -7.01
C TRP A 51 18.56 12.88 -5.94
N ASP A 52 19.77 13.43 -6.11
CA ASP A 52 20.82 13.35 -5.10
C ASP A 52 20.46 14.14 -3.84
N GLY A 53 19.75 15.26 -3.97
CA GLY A 53 19.17 15.99 -2.85
C GLY A 53 18.16 15.13 -2.05
N LEU A 54 17.26 14.42 -2.73
CA LEU A 54 16.38 13.46 -2.06
C LEU A 54 17.18 12.33 -1.40
N ARG A 55 18.17 11.77 -2.11
CA ARG A 55 19.06 10.72 -1.58
C ARG A 55 19.71 11.14 -0.25
N GLN A 56 20.20 12.37 -0.18
CA GLN A 56 20.81 12.91 1.05
C GLN A 56 19.78 13.05 2.17
N ARG A 57 18.59 13.61 1.87
CA ARG A 57 17.51 13.77 2.84
C ARG A 57 17.07 12.45 3.47
N VAL A 58 17.09 11.35 2.71
CA VAL A 58 16.72 10.02 3.21
C VAL A 58 17.95 9.17 3.60
N GLY A 59 19.11 9.81 3.92
CA GLY A 59 20.30 9.13 4.42
C GLY A 59 20.87 8.06 3.46
N GLY A 60 20.85 8.31 2.14
CA GLY A 60 21.35 7.39 1.12
C GLY A 60 20.38 6.29 0.69
N ARG A 61 19.18 6.20 1.29
CA ARG A 61 18.21 5.11 1.06
C ARG A 61 17.30 5.31 -0.17
N LEU A 62 17.76 6.05 -1.17
CA LEU A 62 17.13 6.14 -2.49
C LEU A 62 17.74 5.08 -3.42
N ILE A 63 16.92 4.16 -3.90
CA ILE A 63 17.29 3.03 -4.75
C ILE A 63 16.77 3.26 -6.16
N ALA A 64 17.64 3.18 -7.18
CA ALA A 64 17.18 3.02 -8.56
C ALA A 64 16.62 1.61 -8.72
N VAL A 65 15.36 1.49 -9.14
CA VAL A 65 14.69 0.19 -9.21
C VAL A 65 15.02 -0.49 -10.53
N GLU A 66 15.69 -1.61 -10.44
CA GLU A 66 16.00 -2.47 -11.59
C GLU A 66 15.09 -3.70 -11.61
N SER A 67 14.87 -4.26 -12.79
CA SER A 67 14.12 -5.48 -12.92
C SER A 67 14.91 -6.66 -12.37
N PRO A 68 14.42 -7.39 -11.36
CA PRO A 68 15.07 -8.62 -10.90
C PRO A 68 15.20 -9.69 -11.98
N LEU A 69 14.45 -9.58 -13.08
CA LEU A 69 14.52 -10.45 -14.25
C LEU A 69 15.63 -10.08 -15.22
N GLN A 70 16.40 -9.00 -14.99
CA GLN A 70 17.49 -8.58 -15.87
C GLN A 70 18.52 -9.70 -16.12
N PRO A 71 18.98 -10.48 -15.10
CA PRO A 71 19.90 -11.59 -15.34
C PRO A 71 19.34 -12.67 -16.26
N CYS A 72 18.01 -12.83 -16.29
CA CYS A 72 17.35 -13.79 -17.16
C CYS A 72 17.21 -13.32 -18.60
N ARG A 73 17.19 -12.02 -18.83
CA ARG A 73 17.22 -11.45 -20.19
C ARG A 73 18.61 -11.60 -20.81
N GLU A 74 19.65 -11.43 -20.01
CA GLU A 74 21.04 -11.51 -20.45
C GLU A 74 21.51 -12.97 -20.62
N ALA A 75 21.15 -13.84 -19.67
CA ALA A 75 21.53 -15.25 -19.66
C ALA A 75 20.38 -16.15 -19.17
N PRO A 76 19.42 -16.51 -20.04
CA PRO A 76 18.19 -17.25 -19.62
C PRO A 76 18.46 -18.59 -18.92
N ILE A 77 19.58 -19.24 -19.24
CA ILE A 77 20.02 -20.51 -18.62
C ILE A 77 21.18 -20.32 -17.63
N GLY A 78 21.54 -19.06 -17.33
CA GLY A 78 22.61 -18.70 -16.39
C GLY A 78 22.25 -19.05 -14.95
N GLU A 79 23.27 -19.18 -14.09
CA GLU A 79 23.08 -19.52 -12.67
C GLU A 79 22.27 -18.45 -11.93
N ALA A 80 22.51 -17.16 -12.21
CA ALA A 80 21.75 -16.06 -11.60
C ALA A 80 20.24 -16.17 -11.92
N CYS A 81 19.87 -16.48 -13.15
CA CYS A 81 18.47 -16.67 -13.54
C CYS A 81 17.85 -17.91 -12.87
N ARG A 82 18.56 -19.03 -12.82
CA ARG A 82 18.08 -20.23 -12.11
C ARG A 82 17.88 -19.97 -10.62
N THR A 83 18.81 -19.24 -10.00
CA THR A 83 18.71 -18.86 -8.59
C THR A 83 17.50 -17.96 -8.36
N LEU A 84 17.30 -16.93 -9.19
CA LEU A 84 16.12 -16.07 -9.09
C LEU A 84 14.82 -16.90 -9.15
N PHE A 85 14.65 -17.78 -10.14
CA PHE A 85 13.42 -18.60 -10.26
C PHE A 85 13.24 -19.58 -9.10
N ARG A 86 14.30 -19.98 -8.41
CA ARG A 86 14.20 -20.75 -7.16
C ARG A 86 13.68 -19.87 -6.02
N GLU A 87 14.25 -18.68 -5.86
CA GLU A 87 13.89 -17.73 -4.80
C GLU A 87 12.49 -17.13 -4.99
N LEU A 88 11.99 -16.96 -6.21
CA LEU A 88 10.63 -16.50 -6.50
C LEU A 88 9.52 -17.42 -5.95
N LYS A 89 9.87 -18.61 -5.47
CA LYS A 89 8.96 -19.51 -4.73
C LYS A 89 8.81 -19.14 -3.25
N ASN A 90 9.68 -18.25 -2.76
CA ASN A 90 9.68 -17.79 -1.38
C ASN A 90 9.01 -16.41 -1.30
N PRO A 91 7.80 -16.30 -0.71
CA PRO A 91 7.09 -15.02 -0.62
C PRO A 91 7.79 -14.00 0.28
N TYR A 92 8.66 -14.41 1.19
CA TYR A 92 9.47 -13.48 1.97
C TYR A 92 10.56 -12.85 1.12
N TYR A 93 11.24 -13.64 0.27
CA TYR A 93 12.18 -13.10 -0.71
C TYR A 93 11.51 -12.06 -1.62
N ILE A 94 10.33 -12.37 -2.16
CA ILE A 94 9.57 -11.42 -2.99
C ILE A 94 9.27 -10.13 -2.23
N GLY A 95 8.90 -10.22 -0.96
CA GLY A 95 8.58 -9.05 -0.11
C GLY A 95 9.79 -8.19 0.22
N ASP A 96 10.99 -8.77 0.22
CA ASP A 96 12.25 -8.11 0.56
C ASP A 96 12.98 -7.55 -0.67
N GLU A 97 12.46 -7.82 -1.89
CA GLU A 97 13.01 -7.31 -3.14
C GLU A 97 12.23 -6.07 -3.62
N VAL A 98 12.95 -4.95 -3.81
CA VAL A 98 12.35 -3.66 -4.20
C VAL A 98 11.67 -3.71 -5.58
N GLY A 99 12.17 -4.53 -6.49
CA GLY A 99 11.62 -4.69 -7.84
C GLY A 99 10.48 -5.71 -7.95
N LEU A 100 10.08 -6.40 -6.86
CA LEU A 100 9.06 -7.44 -6.87
C LEU A 100 7.83 -7.06 -6.05
N THR A 101 6.71 -7.69 -6.38
CA THR A 101 5.46 -7.68 -5.61
C THR A 101 4.88 -9.08 -5.57
N GLN A 102 4.07 -9.39 -4.55
CA GLN A 102 3.42 -10.70 -4.37
C GLN A 102 2.42 -11.00 -5.50
N THR A 103 1.83 -9.94 -6.09
CA THR A 103 0.93 -10.04 -7.24
C THR A 103 1.59 -9.33 -8.42
N THR A 104 1.86 -10.06 -9.50
CA THR A 104 2.59 -9.57 -10.68
C THR A 104 1.68 -9.15 -11.83
N GLY A 105 0.38 -9.33 -11.68
CA GLY A 105 -0.64 -8.95 -12.67
C GLY A 105 -1.99 -9.56 -12.36
N TRP A 106 -2.99 -9.14 -13.14
CA TRP A 106 -4.32 -9.71 -13.16
C TRP A 106 -4.78 -9.85 -14.60
N VAL A 107 -5.34 -10.99 -14.96
CA VAL A 107 -5.71 -11.31 -16.35
C VAL A 107 -6.61 -10.22 -16.93
N ASP A 108 -6.25 -9.72 -18.10
CA ASP A 108 -6.95 -8.68 -18.86
C ASP A 108 -7.15 -7.35 -18.13
N ALA A 109 -6.44 -7.11 -17.00
CA ALA A 109 -6.57 -5.89 -16.22
C ALA A 109 -5.26 -5.11 -16.12
N TRP A 110 -4.20 -5.72 -15.62
CA TRP A 110 -2.90 -5.05 -15.46
C TRP A 110 -1.75 -6.06 -15.35
N THR A 111 -0.54 -5.59 -15.67
CA THR A 111 0.73 -6.27 -15.40
C THR A 111 1.61 -5.38 -14.56
N LEU A 112 2.51 -6.01 -13.78
CA LEU A 112 3.47 -5.30 -12.95
C LEU A 112 4.39 -4.44 -13.80
N GLU A 113 4.46 -3.15 -13.45
CA GLU A 113 5.46 -2.22 -13.95
C GLU A 113 6.18 -1.57 -12.77
N GLN A 114 7.50 -1.48 -12.85
CA GLN A 114 8.32 -1.02 -11.74
C GLN A 114 8.34 0.50 -11.66
N SER A 115 8.45 1.01 -10.44
CA SER A 115 8.78 2.41 -10.17
C SER A 115 10.19 2.72 -10.65
N VAL A 116 10.50 3.99 -10.92
CA VAL A 116 11.85 4.41 -11.35
C VAL A 116 12.82 4.43 -10.17
N PHE A 117 12.37 5.02 -9.07
CA PHE A 117 13.11 5.08 -7.82
C PHE A 117 12.26 4.62 -6.65
N ALA A 118 12.92 4.13 -5.61
CA ALA A 118 12.29 3.77 -4.34
C ALA A 118 13.05 4.39 -3.17
N VAL A 119 12.33 5.03 -2.26
CA VAL A 119 12.81 5.38 -0.94
C VAL A 119 12.55 4.20 -0.02
N ALA A 120 13.62 3.51 0.42
CA ALA A 120 13.53 2.47 1.42
C ALA A 120 13.41 3.12 2.81
N ALA A 121 12.19 3.56 3.15
CA ALA A 121 11.91 4.34 4.34
C ALA A 121 12.16 3.55 5.63
N GLU A 122 12.79 4.19 6.60
CA GLU A 122 13.04 3.67 7.97
C GLU A 122 12.33 4.53 9.04
N SER A 123 11.80 5.69 8.63
CA SER A 123 11.13 6.64 9.53
C SER A 123 10.00 7.41 8.84
N ALA A 124 9.11 8.03 9.63
CA ALA A 124 8.09 8.95 9.12
C ALA A 124 8.73 10.17 8.40
N ALA A 125 9.92 10.60 8.81
CA ALA A 125 10.65 11.67 8.15
C ALA A 125 11.10 11.29 6.73
N ASP A 126 11.53 10.04 6.50
CA ASP A 126 11.84 9.56 5.14
C ASP A 126 10.60 9.56 4.25
N VAL A 127 9.46 9.13 4.81
CA VAL A 127 8.17 9.13 4.12
C VAL A 127 7.77 10.57 3.75
N ALA A 128 7.85 11.50 4.70
CA ALA A 128 7.56 12.92 4.48
C ALA A 128 8.46 13.53 3.40
N ALA A 129 9.77 13.28 3.45
CA ALA A 129 10.71 13.75 2.44
C ALA A 129 10.37 13.23 1.03
N ALA A 130 9.91 11.98 0.91
CA ALA A 130 9.50 11.41 -0.38
C ALA A 130 8.16 11.99 -0.86
N VAL A 131 7.20 12.23 0.04
CA VAL A 131 5.92 12.88 -0.26
C VAL A 131 6.15 14.30 -0.76
N ASP A 132 6.95 15.09 -0.04
CA ASP A 132 7.29 16.46 -0.42
C ASP A 132 7.96 16.52 -1.79
N PHE A 133 8.97 15.68 -2.00
CA PHE A 133 9.67 15.61 -3.28
C PHE A 133 8.70 15.27 -4.43
N ALA A 134 7.83 14.27 -4.24
CA ALA A 134 6.86 13.90 -5.27
C ALA A 134 5.85 15.02 -5.54
N ARG A 135 5.45 15.76 -4.51
CA ARG A 135 4.54 16.92 -4.62
C ARG A 135 5.21 18.09 -5.35
N GLU A 136 6.44 18.45 -4.97
CA GLU A 136 7.21 19.54 -5.55
C GLU A 136 7.46 19.32 -7.04
N HIS A 137 7.76 18.10 -7.44
CA HIS A 137 8.03 17.75 -8.84
C HIS A 137 6.83 17.14 -9.58
N ASN A 138 5.63 17.18 -9.01
CA ASN A 138 4.40 16.61 -9.61
C ASN A 138 4.56 15.15 -10.07
N LEU A 139 5.30 14.32 -9.32
CA LEU A 139 5.54 12.92 -9.66
C LEU A 139 4.34 12.03 -9.29
N ARG A 140 4.25 10.88 -9.95
CA ARG A 140 3.42 9.79 -9.47
C ARG A 140 4.08 9.18 -8.24
N LEU A 141 3.31 9.06 -7.15
CA LEU A 141 3.75 8.46 -5.90
C LEU A 141 3.02 7.14 -5.66
N VAL A 142 3.75 6.15 -5.19
CA VAL A 142 3.23 4.82 -4.81
C VAL A 142 3.76 4.48 -3.42
N VAL A 143 2.94 3.82 -2.60
CA VAL A 143 3.35 3.35 -1.27
C VAL A 143 3.19 1.84 -1.21
N ARG A 144 4.22 1.14 -0.71
CA ARG A 144 4.21 -0.31 -0.59
C ARG A 144 4.77 -0.79 0.74
N GLY A 145 3.99 -1.61 1.45
CA GLY A 145 4.45 -2.46 2.55
C GLY A 145 4.75 -3.88 2.05
N GLY A 146 3.79 -4.80 2.17
CA GLY A 146 3.93 -6.22 1.77
C GLY A 146 3.79 -6.53 0.28
N GLY A 147 3.27 -5.61 -0.54
CA GLY A 147 3.16 -5.80 -1.99
C GLY A 147 2.04 -6.75 -2.46
N HIS A 148 0.97 -6.91 -1.71
CA HIS A 148 -0.13 -7.84 -1.98
C HIS A 148 -1.35 -7.23 -2.70
N SER A 149 -1.28 -5.99 -3.21
CA SER A 149 -2.43 -5.38 -3.88
C SER A 149 -2.88 -6.16 -5.11
N TYR A 150 -4.14 -6.58 -5.16
CA TYR A 150 -4.75 -7.17 -6.35
C TYR A 150 -5.12 -6.14 -7.41
N LEU A 151 -5.09 -4.85 -7.06
CA LEU A 151 -5.40 -3.73 -7.96
C LEU A 151 -4.14 -3.14 -8.63
N GLY A 152 -2.96 -3.74 -8.43
CA GLY A 152 -1.70 -3.25 -8.99
C GLY A 152 -1.14 -1.99 -8.32
N THR A 153 -1.68 -1.57 -7.16
CA THR A 153 -1.30 -0.31 -6.51
C THR A 153 -0.01 -0.39 -5.68
N SER A 154 0.64 -1.56 -5.63
CA SER A 154 1.90 -1.75 -4.89
C SER A 154 3.14 -1.31 -5.68
N ASN A 155 3.00 -1.01 -6.95
CA ASN A 155 4.05 -0.48 -7.83
C ASN A 155 3.40 0.26 -9.01
N SER A 156 4.12 1.11 -9.71
CA SER A 156 3.61 1.78 -10.90
C SER A 156 4.73 2.32 -11.76
N ARG A 157 4.57 2.24 -13.09
CA ARG A 157 5.46 2.90 -14.06
C ARG A 157 5.61 4.40 -13.75
N ASP A 158 6.78 4.94 -14.03
CA ASP A 158 7.07 6.36 -14.00
C ASP A 158 6.79 6.99 -12.63
N SER A 159 7.04 6.26 -11.54
CA SER A 159 6.72 6.70 -10.19
C SER A 159 7.93 6.69 -9.25
N LEU A 160 7.80 7.44 -8.15
CA LEU A 160 8.58 7.28 -6.94
C LEU A 160 7.84 6.33 -6.00
N LEU A 161 8.50 5.28 -5.52
CA LEU A 161 7.98 4.34 -4.55
C LEU A 161 8.44 4.71 -3.14
N ILE A 162 7.52 4.83 -2.20
CA ILE A 162 7.80 4.77 -0.77
C ILE A 162 7.70 3.30 -0.34
N TRP A 163 8.83 2.69 -0.08
CA TRP A 163 8.91 1.30 0.32
C TRP A 163 9.13 1.20 1.82
N THR A 164 8.07 0.87 2.55
CA THR A 164 8.06 0.91 4.02
C THR A 164 8.57 -0.39 4.65
N ARG A 165 9.03 -1.37 3.88
CA ARG A 165 9.42 -2.70 4.36
C ARG A 165 10.38 -2.69 5.56
N ARG A 166 11.25 -1.68 5.63
CA ARG A 166 12.21 -1.51 6.73
C ARG A 166 11.61 -0.94 8.01
N MET A 167 10.41 -0.34 7.93
CA MET A 167 9.66 0.15 9.09
C MET A 167 8.84 -0.99 9.71
N ALA A 168 9.50 -2.06 10.15
CA ALA A 168 8.85 -3.32 10.57
C ALA A 168 8.86 -3.53 12.09
N GLY A 169 9.03 -2.47 12.88
CA GLY A 169 9.00 -2.53 14.35
C GLY A 169 7.69 -3.10 14.89
N ILE A 170 7.77 -3.89 15.96
CA ILE A 170 6.63 -4.46 16.68
C ILE A 170 6.90 -4.30 18.16
N GLU A 171 6.04 -3.58 18.86
CA GLU A 171 6.14 -3.30 20.28
C GLU A 171 4.84 -3.63 21.01
N LEU A 172 4.91 -4.46 22.05
CA LEU A 172 3.75 -4.83 22.87
C LEU A 172 3.63 -3.87 24.06
N HIS A 173 2.41 -3.44 24.32
CA HIS A 173 2.06 -2.59 25.45
C HIS A 173 1.09 -3.32 26.36
N ASP A 174 1.33 -3.26 27.67
CA ASP A 174 0.39 -3.78 28.66
C ASP A 174 -0.69 -2.77 29.02
N ALA A 175 -0.40 -1.48 28.87
CA ALA A 175 -1.26 -0.38 29.30
C ALA A 175 -1.16 0.81 28.31
N PHE A 176 -1.58 0.59 27.06
CA PHE A 176 -1.60 1.64 26.03
C PHE A 176 -2.79 2.60 26.25
N VAL A 177 -2.51 3.89 26.15
CA VAL A 177 -3.54 4.95 26.10
C VAL A 177 -3.33 5.74 24.82
N PRO A 178 -4.34 5.87 23.94
CA PRO A 178 -4.22 6.72 22.76
C PRO A 178 -3.93 8.18 23.13
N ALA A 179 -3.13 8.86 22.32
CA ALA A 179 -2.72 10.24 22.56
C ALA A 179 -3.95 11.18 22.73
N ASP A 180 -3.80 12.14 23.65
CA ASP A 180 -4.81 13.16 23.93
C ASP A 180 -6.20 12.61 24.34
N THR A 181 -6.24 11.42 24.92
CA THR A 181 -7.47 10.79 25.44
C THR A 181 -7.41 10.53 26.94
N ASN A 182 -8.59 10.42 27.56
CA ASN A 182 -8.77 9.95 28.93
C ASN A 182 -9.24 8.47 28.93
N ALA A 183 -8.93 7.71 27.89
CA ALA A 183 -9.32 6.31 27.78
C ALA A 183 -8.63 5.48 28.88
N ALA A 184 -9.32 4.44 29.36
CA ALA A 184 -8.69 3.48 30.25
C ALA A 184 -7.54 2.77 29.51
N PRO A 185 -6.39 2.54 30.16
CA PRO A 185 -5.30 1.77 29.58
C PRO A 185 -5.75 0.35 29.18
N LEU A 186 -5.27 -0.12 28.04
CA LEU A 186 -5.58 -1.47 27.54
C LEU A 186 -4.36 -2.11 26.87
N PRO A 187 -4.27 -3.45 26.84
CA PRO A 187 -3.23 -4.13 26.08
C PRO A 187 -3.33 -3.82 24.60
N ALA A 188 -2.20 -3.44 23.99
CA ALA A 188 -2.12 -3.11 22.57
C ALA A 188 -0.78 -3.55 21.97
N VAL A 189 -0.67 -3.44 20.64
CA VAL A 189 0.57 -3.61 19.90
C VAL A 189 0.76 -2.45 18.93
N THR A 190 1.92 -1.80 18.98
CA THR A 190 2.36 -0.87 17.94
C THR A 190 3.06 -1.65 16.84
N VAL A 191 2.65 -1.41 15.59
CA VAL A 191 3.17 -2.14 14.43
C VAL A 191 3.58 -1.15 13.36
N GLY A 192 4.81 -1.22 12.91
CA GLY A 192 5.31 -0.41 11.80
C GLY A 192 4.67 -0.79 10.46
N PRO A 193 4.54 0.16 9.52
CA PRO A 193 3.82 -0.04 8.25
C PRO A 193 4.47 -1.05 7.31
N GLY A 194 5.72 -1.43 7.54
CA GLY A 194 6.46 -2.45 6.79
C GLY A 194 6.39 -3.86 7.37
N ALA A 195 5.78 -4.02 8.54
CA ALA A 195 5.61 -5.33 9.17
C ALA A 195 4.63 -6.22 8.39
N VAL A 196 4.85 -7.52 8.44
CA VAL A 196 3.95 -8.54 7.88
C VAL A 196 3.31 -9.36 8.98
N TRP A 197 2.11 -9.89 8.73
CA TRP A 197 1.30 -10.58 9.74
C TRP A 197 2.02 -11.77 10.39
N GLY A 198 2.88 -12.49 9.66
CA GLY A 198 3.64 -13.60 10.24
C GLY A 198 4.56 -13.17 11.40
N HIS A 199 5.22 -12.01 11.27
CA HIS A 199 6.05 -11.46 12.32
C HIS A 199 5.20 -10.94 13.49
N VAL A 200 4.07 -10.31 13.21
CA VAL A 200 3.14 -9.83 14.24
C VAL A 200 2.56 -10.99 15.04
N TYR A 201 2.10 -12.04 14.38
CA TYR A 201 1.59 -13.24 15.09
C TYR A 201 2.67 -13.92 15.94
N ASN A 202 3.90 -14.00 15.43
CA ASN A 202 4.99 -14.53 16.24
C ASN A 202 5.25 -13.69 17.50
N ALA A 203 5.25 -12.37 17.39
CA ALA A 203 5.44 -11.47 18.52
C ALA A 203 4.26 -11.50 19.50
N VAL A 204 3.03 -11.33 19.00
CA VAL A 204 1.83 -11.14 19.81
C VAL A 204 1.30 -12.47 20.34
N THR A 205 1.17 -13.48 19.45
CA THR A 205 0.53 -14.75 19.81
C THR A 205 1.52 -15.77 20.34
N THR A 206 2.59 -16.05 19.60
CA THR A 206 3.53 -17.11 19.99
C THR A 206 4.34 -16.72 21.22
N LYS A 207 4.86 -15.50 21.27
CA LYS A 207 5.73 -15.02 22.35
C LYS A 207 4.94 -14.27 23.44
N GLY A 208 3.94 -13.48 23.05
CA GLY A 208 3.16 -12.63 23.94
C GLY A 208 1.92 -13.29 24.54
N ALA A 209 1.57 -14.51 24.12
CA ALA A 209 0.37 -15.25 24.55
C ALA A 209 -0.94 -14.42 24.46
N ARG A 210 -1.06 -13.58 23.43
CA ARG A 210 -2.20 -12.68 23.20
C ARG A 210 -2.76 -12.89 21.80
N LEU A 211 -3.95 -12.38 21.55
CA LEU A 211 -4.58 -12.37 20.22
C LEU A 211 -4.52 -10.96 19.61
N VAL A 212 -4.21 -10.89 18.31
CA VAL A 212 -4.44 -9.73 17.48
C VAL A 212 -5.23 -10.14 16.24
N GLN A 213 -6.25 -9.39 15.89
CA GLN A 213 -7.05 -9.64 14.70
C GLN A 213 -6.32 -9.15 13.44
N GLY A 214 -6.14 -10.07 12.48
CA GLY A 214 -5.48 -9.78 11.20
C GLY A 214 -5.81 -10.81 10.14
N GLY A 215 -5.11 -10.75 9.00
CA GLY A 215 -5.35 -11.64 7.85
C GLY A 215 -4.74 -13.03 8.00
N GLY A 216 -5.15 -13.96 7.13
CA GLY A 216 -4.67 -15.35 7.14
C GLY A 216 -3.33 -15.58 6.43
N CYS A 217 -2.86 -14.67 5.59
CA CYS A 217 -1.60 -14.83 4.86
C CYS A 217 -0.44 -14.14 5.60
N LEU A 218 0.61 -14.90 5.89
CA LEU A 218 1.71 -14.46 6.75
C LEU A 218 2.58 -13.34 6.16
N THR A 219 2.65 -13.22 4.83
CA THR A 219 3.45 -12.20 4.13
C THR A 219 2.68 -10.93 3.77
N VAL A 220 1.37 -10.87 4.03
CA VAL A 220 0.58 -9.65 3.84
C VAL A 220 1.04 -8.56 4.81
N GLY A 221 1.25 -7.36 4.29
CA GLY A 221 1.62 -6.18 5.07
C GLY A 221 0.46 -5.70 5.96
N VAL A 222 0.80 -5.34 7.20
CA VAL A 222 -0.20 -4.93 8.19
C VAL A 222 -0.93 -3.66 7.75
N ALA A 223 -0.21 -2.61 7.36
CA ALA A 223 -0.79 -1.31 7.01
C ALA A 223 -1.79 -1.42 5.85
N GLY A 224 -1.42 -2.08 4.75
CA GLY A 224 -2.31 -2.23 3.60
C GLY A 224 -3.56 -3.05 3.92
N LEU A 225 -3.46 -4.06 4.78
CA LEU A 225 -4.61 -4.86 5.21
C LEU A 225 -5.55 -4.03 6.11
N VAL A 226 -5.01 -3.30 7.08
CA VAL A 226 -5.80 -2.46 7.99
C VAL A 226 -6.53 -1.36 7.22
N LEU A 227 -5.86 -0.67 6.29
CA LEU A 227 -6.47 0.34 5.40
C LEU A 227 -7.60 -0.23 4.52
N GLY A 228 -7.52 -1.53 4.17
CA GLY A 228 -8.57 -2.24 3.45
C GLY A 228 -9.65 -2.86 4.37
N GLY A 229 -9.69 -2.50 5.64
CA GLY A 229 -10.57 -3.07 6.66
C GLY A 229 -10.00 -4.31 7.34
N GLY A 230 -9.42 -5.25 6.60
CA GLY A 230 -8.69 -6.40 7.14
C GLY A 230 -9.55 -7.47 7.80
N PHE A 231 -10.18 -8.34 6.99
CA PHE A 231 -10.85 -9.52 7.55
C PHE A 231 -9.86 -10.67 7.79
N GLY A 232 -10.22 -11.57 8.71
CA GLY A 232 -9.48 -12.79 9.02
C GLY A 232 -10.36 -13.83 9.66
N SER A 233 -9.77 -14.96 10.06
CA SER A 233 -10.50 -16.13 10.58
C SER A 233 -11.39 -15.83 11.78
N TYR A 234 -11.05 -14.83 12.57
CA TYR A 234 -11.78 -14.45 13.79
C TYR A 234 -12.64 -13.18 13.63
N SER A 235 -12.79 -12.65 12.40
CA SER A 235 -13.55 -11.40 12.17
C SER A 235 -15.02 -11.49 12.61
N ARG A 236 -15.62 -12.68 12.58
CA ARG A 236 -17.00 -12.87 13.08
C ARG A 236 -17.11 -12.57 14.58
N LEU A 237 -16.05 -12.83 15.35
CA LEU A 237 -16.04 -12.67 16.81
C LEU A 237 -15.50 -11.31 17.25
N TYR A 238 -14.43 -10.83 16.59
CA TYR A 238 -13.68 -9.65 17.02
C TYR A 238 -13.76 -8.47 16.03
N GLY A 239 -14.53 -8.59 14.94
CA GLY A 239 -14.57 -7.58 13.90
C GLY A 239 -13.36 -7.65 12.93
N THR A 240 -13.18 -6.62 12.13
CA THR A 240 -12.04 -6.48 11.21
C THR A 240 -10.80 -5.97 11.95
N ALA A 241 -9.62 -6.05 11.33
CA ALA A 241 -8.39 -5.49 11.90
C ALA A 241 -8.51 -3.97 12.11
N ALA A 242 -9.15 -3.26 11.18
CA ALA A 242 -9.41 -1.82 11.31
C ALA A 242 -10.33 -1.49 12.50
N ALA A 243 -11.31 -2.36 12.82
CA ALA A 243 -12.19 -2.16 13.98
C ALA A 243 -11.43 -2.23 15.33
N SER A 244 -10.24 -2.82 15.34
CA SER A 244 -9.36 -2.90 16.51
C SER A 244 -8.25 -1.84 16.52
N LEU A 245 -8.23 -0.93 15.54
CA LEU A 245 -7.24 0.16 15.48
C LEU A 245 -7.55 1.18 16.58
N LEU A 246 -6.55 1.52 17.35
CA LEU A 246 -6.66 2.50 18.44
C LEU A 246 -6.11 3.86 18.03
N GLN A 247 -5.01 3.86 17.27
CA GLN A 247 -4.28 5.05 16.84
C GLN A 247 -3.43 4.73 15.63
N ALA A 248 -3.21 5.71 14.76
CA ALA A 248 -2.27 5.65 13.66
C ALA A 248 -1.38 6.90 13.63
N GLU A 249 -0.12 6.75 13.25
CA GLU A 249 0.73 7.83 12.78
C GLU A 249 0.65 7.85 11.26
N ILE A 250 0.34 9.00 10.67
CA ILE A 250 0.05 9.17 9.25
C ILE A 250 0.87 10.32 8.70
N VAL A 251 1.51 10.10 7.55
CA VAL A 251 2.08 11.17 6.74
C VAL A 251 1.06 11.57 5.68
N THR A 252 0.58 12.80 5.75
CA THR A 252 -0.44 13.34 4.85
C THR A 252 0.17 13.87 3.54
N ALA A 253 -0.66 14.20 2.56
CA ALA A 253 -0.22 14.62 1.22
C ALA A 253 0.57 15.95 1.20
N ASP A 254 0.48 16.72 2.25
CA ASP A 254 1.28 17.94 2.48
C ASP A 254 2.62 17.69 3.17
N GLY A 255 2.96 16.42 3.43
CA GLY A 255 4.19 16.01 4.11
C GLY A 255 4.10 16.07 5.64
N ALA A 256 2.98 16.52 6.22
CA ALA A 256 2.84 16.59 7.67
C ALA A 256 2.71 15.19 8.32
N VAL A 257 3.41 14.96 9.43
CA VAL A 257 3.27 13.77 10.27
C VAL A 257 2.21 14.05 11.31
N GLN A 258 1.16 13.24 11.36
CA GLN A 258 0.02 13.44 12.24
C GLN A 258 -0.35 12.17 13.00
N ILE A 259 -0.77 12.33 14.25
CA ILE A 259 -1.43 11.26 15.01
C ILE A 259 -2.93 11.34 14.75
N ALA A 260 -3.54 10.19 14.48
CA ALA A 260 -4.97 10.07 14.28
C ALA A 260 -5.54 8.96 15.18
N ASN A 261 -6.60 9.29 15.92
CA ASN A 261 -7.37 8.38 16.75
C ASN A 261 -8.81 8.92 16.89
N ALA A 262 -9.65 8.29 17.69
CA ALA A 262 -11.05 8.70 17.85
C ALA A 262 -11.24 10.13 18.42
N ALA A 263 -10.23 10.72 19.06
CA ALA A 263 -10.27 12.06 19.64
C ALA A 263 -9.42 13.07 18.86
N THR A 264 -8.26 12.65 18.39
CA THR A 264 -7.28 13.48 17.67
C THR A 264 -7.35 13.17 16.18
N ASN A 265 -7.60 14.19 15.34
CA ASN A 265 -7.79 14.05 13.90
C ASN A 265 -8.81 12.94 13.52
N PRO A 266 -10.03 12.94 14.12
CA PRO A 266 -11.00 11.85 13.93
C PRO A 266 -11.45 11.71 12.47
N ASP A 267 -11.51 12.80 11.70
CA ASP A 267 -11.84 12.74 10.27
C ASP A 267 -10.78 12.00 9.46
N LEU A 268 -9.52 12.04 9.86
CA LEU A 268 -8.42 11.29 9.24
C LEU A 268 -8.44 9.82 9.70
N PHE A 269 -8.90 9.56 10.93
CA PHE A 269 -8.93 8.23 11.52
C PHE A 269 -10.08 7.37 10.99
N TRP A 270 -11.25 7.97 10.72
CA TRP A 270 -12.47 7.26 10.31
C TRP A 270 -12.71 7.23 8.78
N ARG A 271 -11.79 7.75 7.98
CA ARG A 271 -11.86 7.71 6.50
C ARG A 271 -11.11 6.53 5.88
#